data_294361891724e6c88d0379ab56c78c2e
#
_entry.id   294361891724e6c88d0379ab56c78c2e
#
_cell.length_a   1.000
_cell.length_b   1.000
_cell.length_c   1.000
_cell.angle_alpha   90.00
_cell.angle_beta   90.00
_cell.angle_gamma   90.00
#
_symmetry.space_group_name_H-M   'P 1'
#
loop_
_entity.id
_entity.type
_entity.pdbx_description
1 polymer ?
#
loop_
_entity_poly.entity_id
_entity_poly.type
_entity_poly.pdbx_seq_one_letter_code
_entity_poly.pdbx_strand_id
1 'polypeptide(L)'
;MSNPCGAVHQPLRRTILPSTKEMILLTNPETGYEKAHQQVEQIFREVFPARGMAVREGQIRLCHTMLDALFGRDVALCDAGVGLGKTYAYLVACVLWQLQKPRPMQRPVVISTASITLQNAILEEYIPFLSKVLIQNGYIQDPICAVLRKGKERFVCDVRL
;
A
#
# COMPACT_ATOMS: atom_id res chain seq x y z
N MET A 1 -3.15 15.15 20.12
CA MET A 1 -2.54 14.56 18.90
C MET A 1 -3.56 14.61 17.79
N SER A 2 -3.47 15.61 16.93
CA SER A 2 -4.44 15.94 15.90
C SER A 2 -4.32 14.98 14.71
N ASN A 3 -5.45 14.38 14.36
CA ASN A 3 -5.62 13.47 13.24
C ASN A 3 -5.46 14.23 11.91
N PRO A 4 -4.48 13.93 11.04
CA PRO A 4 -4.25 14.67 9.80
C PRO A 4 -5.26 14.36 8.67
N CYS A 5 -6.19 13.44 8.89
CA CYS A 5 -7.31 13.19 7.95
C CYS A 5 -8.52 14.07 8.28
N GLY A 6 -8.33 15.36 8.36
CA GLY A 6 -9.44 16.32 8.41
C GLY A 6 -10.19 16.28 7.09
N ALA A 7 -11.46 15.84 7.14
CA ALA A 7 -12.37 15.90 6.00
C ALA A 7 -12.64 17.37 5.64
N VAL A 8 -11.83 17.91 4.73
CA VAL A 8 -12.14 19.18 4.08
C VAL A 8 -13.22 18.90 3.03
N HIS A 9 -14.43 19.36 3.31
CA HIS A 9 -15.51 19.43 2.33
C HIS A 9 -15.07 20.39 1.20
N GLN A 10 -14.48 19.84 0.14
CA GLN A 10 -14.33 20.57 -1.11
C GLN A 10 -15.59 20.42 -1.93
N PRO A 11 -16.08 21.49 -2.58
CA PRO A 11 -17.23 21.42 -3.46
C PRO A 11 -16.95 20.48 -4.63
N LEU A 12 -17.90 19.61 -4.93
CA LEU A 12 -17.87 18.65 -6.03
C LEU A 12 -17.53 19.38 -7.36
N ARG A 13 -16.28 19.32 -7.78
CA ARG A 13 -15.95 19.60 -9.17
C ARG A 13 -16.61 18.53 -10.02
N ARG A 14 -17.40 18.94 -11.03
CA ARG A 14 -17.92 18.04 -12.05
C ARG A 14 -16.76 17.26 -12.65
N THR A 15 -16.57 16.03 -12.19
CA THR A 15 -15.64 15.08 -12.79
C THR A 15 -16.27 14.65 -14.10
N ILE A 16 -15.71 15.08 -15.21
CA ILE A 16 -16.01 14.52 -16.52
C ILE A 16 -15.59 13.06 -16.46
N LEU A 17 -16.55 12.14 -16.45
CA LEU A 17 -16.26 10.72 -16.52
C LEU A 17 -15.56 10.45 -17.86
N PRO A 18 -14.40 9.75 -17.86
CA PRO A 18 -13.73 9.37 -19.09
C PRO A 18 -14.66 8.51 -19.95
N SER A 19 -14.54 8.64 -21.27
CA SER A 19 -15.34 7.85 -22.21
C SER A 19 -15.11 6.35 -21.98
N THR A 20 -16.07 5.51 -22.34
CA THR A 20 -16.00 4.05 -22.19
C THR A 20 -14.71 3.48 -22.81
N LYS A 21 -14.21 4.12 -23.88
CA LYS A 21 -12.97 3.74 -24.57
C LYS A 21 -11.71 4.09 -23.77
N GLU A 22 -11.68 5.22 -23.08
CA GLU A 22 -10.61 5.60 -22.16
C GLU A 22 -10.63 4.76 -20.89
N MET A 23 -11.81 4.38 -20.39
CA MET A 23 -11.94 3.43 -19.28
C MET A 23 -11.39 2.04 -19.62
N ILE A 24 -11.59 1.55 -20.84
CA ILE A 24 -11.07 0.26 -21.32
C ILE A 24 -9.54 0.32 -21.45
N LEU A 25 -8.96 1.42 -21.91
CA LEU A 25 -7.51 1.61 -21.99
C LEU A 25 -6.85 1.73 -20.61
N LEU A 26 -7.57 2.29 -19.62
CA LEU A 26 -7.10 2.40 -18.23
C LEU A 26 -7.27 1.10 -17.42
N THR A 27 -8.02 0.13 -17.96
CA THR A 27 -8.34 -1.15 -17.28
C THR A 27 -7.79 -2.37 -18.00
N ASN A 28 -6.80 -2.21 -18.90
CA ASN A 28 -6.14 -3.39 -19.45
C ASN A 28 -5.35 -4.07 -18.30
N PRO A 29 -5.83 -5.21 -17.78
CA PRO A 29 -5.23 -5.85 -16.60
C PRO A 29 -3.79 -6.31 -16.87
N GLU A 30 -3.45 -6.64 -18.11
CA GLU A 30 -2.10 -7.05 -18.49
C GLU A 30 -1.08 -5.91 -18.35
N THR A 31 -1.43 -4.70 -18.83
CA THR A 31 -0.52 -3.56 -18.71
C THR A 31 -0.34 -3.09 -17.26
N GLY A 32 -1.37 -3.15 -16.45
CA GLY A 32 -1.30 -2.80 -15.03
C GLY A 32 -0.47 -3.79 -14.21
N TYR A 33 -0.58 -5.08 -14.51
CA TYR A 33 0.19 -6.15 -13.91
C TYR A 33 1.69 -5.98 -14.20
N GLU A 34 2.06 -5.90 -15.47
CA GLU A 34 3.45 -5.74 -15.89
C GLU A 34 4.08 -4.47 -15.30
N LYS A 35 3.35 -3.37 -15.33
CA LYS A 35 3.80 -2.09 -14.75
C LYS A 35 4.07 -2.22 -13.25
N ALA A 36 3.18 -2.87 -12.49
CA ALA A 36 3.37 -3.08 -11.07
C ALA A 36 4.65 -3.90 -10.78
N HIS A 37 4.88 -4.96 -11.55
CA HIS A 37 6.09 -5.79 -11.42
C HIS A 37 7.37 -5.03 -11.76
N GLN A 38 7.37 -4.19 -12.79
CA GLN A 38 8.50 -3.31 -13.11
C GLN A 38 8.76 -2.30 -11.99
N GLN A 39 7.70 -1.73 -11.42
CA GLN A 39 7.81 -0.81 -10.29
C GLN A 39 8.38 -1.48 -9.02
N VAL A 40 8.09 -2.76 -8.78
CA VAL A 40 8.74 -3.51 -7.69
C VAL A 40 10.26 -3.52 -7.87
N GLU A 41 10.74 -3.90 -9.06
CA GLU A 41 12.18 -3.93 -9.34
C GLU A 41 12.82 -2.56 -9.11
N GLN A 42 12.22 -1.49 -9.64
CA GLN A 42 12.73 -0.13 -9.46
C GLN A 42 12.76 0.29 -7.98
N ILE A 43 11.69 0.04 -7.24
CA ILE A 43 11.61 0.45 -5.83
C ILE A 43 12.66 -0.27 -4.99
N PHE A 44 12.80 -1.58 -5.13
CA PHE A 44 13.71 -2.36 -4.28
C PHE A 44 15.17 -2.33 -4.74
N ARG A 45 15.46 -2.11 -6.04
CA ARG A 45 16.84 -2.09 -6.55
C ARG A 45 17.43 -0.71 -6.70
N GLU A 46 16.60 0.34 -6.79
CA GLU A 46 17.09 1.69 -7.04
C GLU A 46 16.64 2.65 -5.92
N VAL A 47 15.34 2.73 -5.66
CA VAL A 47 14.76 3.75 -4.77
C VAL A 47 15.12 3.49 -3.29
N PHE A 48 14.97 2.27 -2.82
CA PHE A 48 15.32 1.90 -1.44
C PHE A 48 16.82 1.94 -1.18
N PRO A 49 17.69 1.42 -2.07
CA PRO A 49 19.14 1.55 -1.89
C PRO A 49 19.64 2.99 -1.86
N ALA A 50 19.05 3.89 -2.65
CA ALA A 50 19.35 5.32 -2.58
C ALA A 50 19.03 5.95 -1.20
N ARG A 51 18.31 5.23 -0.33
CA ARG A 51 18.01 5.59 1.06
C ARG A 51 18.78 4.77 2.09
N GLY A 52 19.81 4.04 1.66
CA GLY A 52 20.66 3.23 2.53
C GLY A 52 20.08 1.85 2.89
N MET A 53 19.00 1.41 2.22
CA MET A 53 18.44 0.08 2.42
C MET A 53 19.17 -0.95 1.55
N ALA A 54 19.47 -2.11 2.11
CA ALA A 54 20.10 -3.19 1.35
C ALA A 54 19.11 -3.85 0.39
N VAL A 55 19.56 -4.18 -0.82
CA VAL A 55 18.82 -5.03 -1.75
C VAL A 55 18.73 -6.45 -1.20
N ARG A 56 17.53 -6.99 -1.17
CA ARG A 56 17.27 -8.37 -0.68
C ARG A 56 16.40 -9.12 -1.67
N GLU A 57 16.98 -10.04 -2.40
CA GLU A 57 16.27 -10.81 -3.43
C GLU A 57 15.04 -11.56 -2.90
N GLY A 58 15.11 -12.08 -1.67
CA GLY A 58 13.96 -12.72 -1.03
C GLY A 58 12.79 -11.76 -0.79
N GLN A 59 13.06 -10.47 -0.47
CA GLN A 59 12.06 -9.44 -0.28
C GLN A 59 11.38 -9.09 -1.61
N ILE A 60 12.15 -8.98 -2.68
CA ILE A 60 11.66 -8.71 -4.04
C ILE A 60 10.76 -9.86 -4.49
N ARG A 61 11.23 -11.10 -4.39
CA ARG A 61 10.41 -12.28 -4.72
C ARG A 61 9.12 -12.35 -3.93
N LEU A 62 9.18 -12.07 -2.63
CA LEU A 62 7.98 -12.03 -1.78
C LEU A 62 6.98 -10.98 -2.27
N CYS A 63 7.46 -9.78 -2.64
CA CYS A 63 6.60 -8.72 -3.18
C CYS A 63 5.93 -9.14 -4.49
N HIS A 64 6.67 -9.77 -5.41
CA HIS A 64 6.12 -10.30 -6.65
C HIS A 64 5.05 -11.37 -6.40
N THR A 65 5.32 -12.35 -5.53
CA THR A 65 4.34 -13.39 -5.17
C THR A 65 3.06 -12.79 -4.60
N MET A 66 3.17 -11.76 -3.78
CA MET A 66 2.00 -11.06 -3.24
C MET A 66 1.24 -10.29 -4.31
N LEU A 67 1.92 -9.66 -5.26
CA LEU A 67 1.27 -9.02 -6.40
C LEU A 67 0.52 -10.03 -7.26
N ASP A 68 1.14 -11.18 -7.55
CA ASP A 68 0.49 -12.27 -8.31
C ASP A 68 -0.82 -12.66 -7.66
N ALA A 69 -0.82 -12.90 -6.35
CA ALA A 69 -2.02 -13.26 -5.61
C ALA A 69 -3.08 -12.13 -5.62
N LEU A 70 -2.66 -10.87 -5.48
CA LEU A 70 -3.58 -9.73 -5.49
C LEU A 70 -4.23 -9.52 -6.87
N PHE A 71 -3.49 -9.70 -7.96
CA PHE A 71 -4.02 -9.60 -9.32
C PHE A 71 -4.87 -10.81 -9.70
N GLY A 72 -4.42 -12.03 -9.35
CA GLY A 72 -5.13 -13.28 -9.58
C GLY A 72 -6.35 -13.47 -8.69
N ARG A 73 -6.49 -12.69 -7.61
CA ARG A 73 -7.49 -12.88 -6.54
C ARG A 73 -7.35 -14.24 -5.85
N ASP A 74 -6.11 -14.67 -5.73
CA ASP A 74 -5.74 -15.95 -5.16
C ASP A 74 -5.25 -15.81 -3.70
N VAL A 75 -5.01 -16.94 -3.06
CA VAL A 75 -4.41 -17.00 -1.73
C VAL A 75 -2.96 -17.41 -1.85
N ALA A 76 -2.05 -16.57 -1.36
CA ALA A 76 -0.64 -16.90 -1.25
C ALA A 76 -0.27 -17.21 0.20
N LEU A 77 0.34 -18.38 0.43
CA LEU A 77 0.96 -18.73 1.70
C LEU A 77 2.47 -18.54 1.55
N CYS A 78 3.01 -17.53 2.24
CA CYS A 78 4.41 -17.16 2.12
C CYS A 78 5.13 -17.39 3.45
N ASP A 79 6.06 -18.34 3.47
CA ASP A 79 7.02 -18.47 4.56
C ASP A 79 8.25 -17.63 4.26
N ALA A 80 8.56 -16.70 5.15
CA ALA A 80 9.66 -15.76 4.98
C ALA A 80 10.39 -15.55 6.30
N GLY A 81 11.69 -15.80 6.30
CA GLY A 81 12.56 -15.70 7.46
C GLY A 81 12.57 -14.32 8.14
N VAL A 82 13.03 -14.29 9.39
CA VAL A 82 13.21 -13.04 10.13
C VAL A 82 14.26 -12.16 9.43
N GLY A 83 14.02 -10.84 9.42
CA GLY A 83 14.96 -9.90 8.81
C GLY A 83 14.86 -9.74 7.30
N LEU A 84 13.99 -10.48 6.61
CA LEU A 84 13.80 -10.37 5.15
C LEU A 84 13.23 -9.01 4.69
N GLY A 85 12.59 -8.28 5.59
CA GLY A 85 11.91 -7.02 5.23
C GLY A 85 10.47 -7.21 4.75
N LYS A 86 9.78 -8.23 5.27
CA LYS A 86 8.40 -8.59 4.92
C LYS A 86 7.43 -7.41 4.89
N THR A 87 7.57 -6.50 5.86
CA THR A 87 6.67 -5.35 6.01
C THR A 87 6.67 -4.46 4.77
N TYR A 88 7.83 -4.10 4.26
CA TYR A 88 7.90 -3.34 3.02
C TYR A 88 7.43 -4.14 1.80
N ALA A 89 7.68 -5.45 1.76
CA ALA A 89 7.24 -6.28 0.65
C ALA A 89 5.70 -6.22 0.49
N TYR A 90 4.93 -6.48 1.57
CA TYR A 90 3.48 -6.43 1.47
C TYR A 90 2.91 -5.02 1.34
N LEU A 91 3.51 -4.01 1.97
CA LEU A 91 3.06 -2.63 1.83
C LEU A 91 3.24 -2.13 0.40
N VAL A 92 4.39 -2.37 -0.21
CA VAL A 92 4.67 -2.00 -1.60
C VAL A 92 3.72 -2.74 -2.54
N ALA A 93 3.54 -4.06 -2.38
CA ALA A 93 2.61 -4.84 -3.20
C ALA A 93 1.18 -4.29 -3.14
N CYS A 94 0.67 -3.98 -1.94
CA CYS A 94 -0.66 -3.42 -1.74
C CYS A 94 -0.82 -2.06 -2.41
N VAL A 95 0.16 -1.16 -2.26
CA VAL A 95 0.12 0.18 -2.86
C VAL A 95 0.16 0.07 -4.38
N LEU A 96 1.10 -0.68 -4.94
CA LEU A 96 1.24 -0.82 -6.39
C LEU A 96 0.00 -1.46 -7.02
N TRP A 97 -0.58 -2.47 -6.39
CA TRP A 97 -1.82 -3.07 -6.86
C TRP A 97 -2.99 -2.07 -6.85
N GLN A 98 -3.11 -1.21 -5.83
CA GLN A 98 -4.13 -0.17 -5.79
C GLN A 98 -3.93 0.89 -6.87
N LEU A 99 -2.69 1.28 -7.15
CA LEU A 99 -2.37 2.29 -8.17
C LEU A 99 -2.78 1.85 -9.58
N GLN A 100 -2.87 0.55 -9.84
CA GLN A 100 -3.34 0.05 -11.14
C GLN A 100 -4.87 0.08 -11.29
N LYS A 101 -5.60 0.51 -10.24
CA LYS A 101 -7.06 0.59 -10.27
C LYS A 101 -7.52 2.03 -10.36
N PRO A 102 -8.57 2.33 -11.16
CA PRO A 102 -9.23 3.63 -11.13
C PRO A 102 -9.69 3.96 -9.70
N ARG A 103 -9.57 5.21 -9.28
CA ARG A 103 -9.95 5.66 -7.92
C ARG A 103 -11.32 5.14 -7.44
N PRO A 104 -12.40 5.13 -8.26
CA PRO A 104 -13.70 4.60 -7.83
C PRO A 104 -13.70 3.09 -7.53
N MET A 105 -12.74 2.35 -8.05
CA MET A 105 -12.61 0.90 -7.86
C MET A 105 -11.60 0.51 -6.77
N GLN A 106 -10.91 1.49 -6.20
CA GLN A 106 -9.97 1.22 -5.11
C GLN A 106 -10.75 0.82 -3.86
N ARG A 107 -10.39 -0.33 -3.30
CA ARG A 107 -10.95 -0.85 -2.05
C ARG A 107 -9.88 -0.76 -0.96
N PRO A 108 -10.25 -0.52 0.31
CA PRO A 108 -9.29 -0.59 1.40
C PRO A 108 -8.59 -1.94 1.44
N VAL A 109 -7.28 -1.92 1.64
CA VAL A 109 -6.50 -3.12 1.96
C VAL A 109 -6.51 -3.29 3.47
N VAL A 110 -6.77 -4.50 3.94
CA VAL A 110 -6.75 -4.83 5.35
C VAL A 110 -5.48 -5.63 5.67
N ILE A 111 -4.68 -5.11 6.58
CA ILE A 111 -3.51 -5.81 7.12
C ILE A 111 -3.83 -6.21 8.55
N SER A 112 -3.84 -7.51 8.83
CA SER A 112 -4.12 -8.05 10.15
C SER A 112 -2.84 -8.63 10.77
N THR A 113 -2.57 -8.25 12.02
CA THR A 113 -1.46 -8.80 12.81
C THR A 113 -1.84 -8.89 14.28
N ALA A 114 -1.37 -9.92 14.96
CA ALA A 114 -1.53 -10.08 16.41
C ALA A 114 -0.55 -9.20 17.20
N SER A 115 0.53 -8.72 16.58
CA SER A 115 1.56 -7.90 17.23
C SER A 115 1.15 -6.44 17.31
N ILE A 116 0.94 -5.93 18.52
CA ILE A 116 0.64 -4.50 18.78
C ILE A 116 1.81 -3.62 18.35
N THR A 117 3.03 -4.06 18.65
CA THR A 117 4.24 -3.34 18.27
C THR A 117 4.32 -3.17 16.76
N LEU A 118 4.02 -4.23 16.00
CA LEU A 118 4.02 -4.14 14.54
C LEU A 118 2.87 -3.25 14.03
N GLN A 119 1.68 -3.29 14.66
CA GLN A 119 0.58 -2.39 14.30
C GLN A 119 0.98 -0.91 14.41
N ASN A 120 1.62 -0.55 15.52
CA ASN A 120 2.08 0.82 15.74
C ASN A 120 3.21 1.18 14.77
N ALA A 121 4.21 0.32 14.61
CA ALA A 121 5.32 0.57 13.69
C ALA A 121 4.85 0.76 12.23
N ILE A 122 3.84 -0.01 11.78
CA ILE A 122 3.26 0.17 10.44
C ILE A 122 2.74 1.60 10.26
N LEU A 123 2.03 2.15 11.23
CA LEU A 123 1.42 3.47 11.14
C LEU A 123 2.41 4.62 11.38
N GLU A 124 3.30 4.44 12.34
CA GLU A 124 4.16 5.52 12.84
C GLU A 124 5.49 5.61 12.08
N GLU A 125 5.95 4.48 11.50
CA GLU A 125 7.26 4.40 10.85
C GLU A 125 7.16 3.99 9.37
N TYR A 126 6.58 2.81 9.07
CA TYR A 126 6.65 2.22 7.73
C TYR A 126 5.80 2.98 6.70
N ILE A 127 4.55 3.33 7.02
CA ILE A 127 3.67 4.05 6.09
C ILE A 127 4.15 5.48 5.86
N PRO A 128 4.54 6.28 6.87
CA PRO A 128 5.10 7.61 6.65
C PRO A 128 6.38 7.59 5.81
N PHE A 129 7.29 6.66 6.09
CA PHE A 129 8.50 6.50 5.29
C PHE A 129 8.18 6.14 3.84
N LEU A 130 7.35 5.11 3.63
CA LEU A 130 6.96 4.66 2.30
C LEU A 130 6.25 5.77 1.52
N SER A 131 5.31 6.48 2.14
CA SER A 131 4.61 7.62 1.53
C SER A 131 5.60 8.67 1.04
N LYS A 132 6.54 9.08 1.90
CA LYS A 132 7.57 10.07 1.55
C LYS A 132 8.41 9.61 0.36
N VAL A 133 8.86 8.36 0.39
CA VAL A 133 9.69 7.79 -0.66
C VAL A 133 8.93 7.71 -1.99
N LEU A 134 7.69 7.22 -1.97
CA LEU A 134 6.89 7.08 -3.19
C LEU A 134 6.47 8.42 -3.79
N ILE A 135 6.16 9.44 -2.97
CA ILE A 135 5.87 10.80 -3.44
C ILE A 135 7.12 11.40 -4.10
N GLN A 136 8.28 11.31 -3.46
CA GLN A 136 9.53 11.89 -3.99
C GLN A 136 9.99 11.28 -5.30
N ASN A 137 9.59 10.04 -5.58
CA ASN A 137 9.90 9.36 -6.84
C ASN A 137 8.72 9.33 -7.82
N GLY A 138 7.65 10.08 -7.54
CA GLY A 138 6.54 10.28 -8.48
C GLY A 138 5.59 9.09 -8.64
N TYR A 139 5.64 8.08 -7.74
CA TYR A 139 4.71 6.94 -7.78
C TYR A 139 3.31 7.31 -7.30
N ILE A 140 3.22 8.17 -6.28
CA ILE A 140 1.97 8.68 -5.71
C ILE A 140 2.03 10.19 -5.56
N GLN A 141 0.87 10.84 -5.55
CA GLN A 141 0.76 12.30 -5.37
C GLN A 141 0.44 12.65 -3.91
N ASP A 142 -0.39 11.85 -3.26
CA ASP A 142 -0.87 12.07 -1.89
C ASP A 142 -0.29 11.01 -0.95
N PRO A 143 -0.13 11.31 0.36
CA PRO A 143 0.29 10.33 1.33
C PRO A 143 -0.67 9.14 1.43
N ILE A 144 -0.12 7.96 1.74
CA ILE A 144 -0.91 6.75 1.98
C ILE A 144 -1.78 6.98 3.22
N CYS A 145 -3.10 6.93 3.05
CA CYS A 145 -4.05 7.02 4.17
C CYS A 145 -4.22 5.65 4.82
N ALA A 146 -4.02 5.57 6.13
CA ALA A 146 -4.18 4.34 6.89
C ALA A 146 -4.90 4.60 8.22
N VAL A 147 -5.71 3.64 8.63
CA VAL A 147 -6.48 3.70 9.88
C VAL A 147 -6.23 2.44 10.70
N LEU A 148 -5.89 2.61 11.96
CA LEU A 148 -5.74 1.51 12.90
C LEU A 148 -7.12 1.11 13.47
N ARG A 149 -7.44 -0.19 13.36
CA ARG A 149 -8.58 -0.78 14.06
C ARG A 149 -8.08 -1.81 15.08
N LYS A 150 -8.46 -1.59 16.33
CA LYS A 150 -8.17 -2.51 17.46
C LYS A 150 -9.44 -3.22 17.89
N GLY A 151 -9.32 -4.39 18.52
CA GLY A 151 -10.44 -5.02 19.19
C GLY A 151 -11.00 -4.14 20.32
N LYS A 152 -12.30 -4.25 20.60
CA LYS A 152 -13.00 -3.43 21.61
C LYS A 152 -12.35 -3.47 23.00
N GLU A 153 -11.67 -4.55 23.32
CA GLU A 153 -10.97 -4.76 24.60
C GLU A 153 -9.76 -3.83 24.78
N ARG A 154 -9.33 -3.18 23.71
CA ARG A 154 -8.16 -2.29 23.69
C ARG A 154 -8.54 -0.81 23.52
N PHE A 155 -9.83 -0.50 23.58
CA PHE A 155 -10.32 0.87 23.66
C PHE A 155 -10.72 1.16 25.11
N VAL A 156 -10.38 2.36 25.59
CA VAL A 156 -10.91 2.87 26.85
C VAL A 156 -12.41 3.10 26.65
N CYS A 157 -13.20 2.55 27.56
CA CYS A 157 -14.64 2.74 27.55
C CYS A 157 -14.99 3.85 28.56
N ASP A 158 -15.46 4.99 28.06
CA ASP A 158 -15.82 6.15 28.89
C ASP A 158 -16.91 5.84 29.96
N VAL A 159 -17.67 4.75 29.74
CA VAL A 159 -18.70 4.29 30.69
C VAL A 159 -18.10 3.45 31.85
N ARG A 160 -16.86 3.00 31.71
CA ARG A 160 -16.15 2.17 32.72
C ARG A 160 -15.01 2.90 33.43
N LEU A 161 -14.84 4.19 33.15
CA LEU A 161 -13.99 5.12 33.88
C LEU A 161 -14.82 5.77 34.99
#